data_23171c36638e5dd128bcac48f8af1d68
#
_entry.id   23171c36638e5dd128bcac48f8af1d68
#
_cell.length_a   1.000
_cell.length_b   1.000
_cell.length_c   1.000
_cell.angle_alpha   90.00
_cell.angle_beta   90.00
_cell.angle_gamma   90.00
#
_symmetry.space_group_name_H-M   'P 1'
#
loop_
_entity.id
_entity.type
_entity.pdbx_description
1 polymer ?
#
loop_
_entity_poly.entity_id
_entity_poly.type
_entity_poly.pdbx_seq_one_letter_code
_entity_poly.pdbx_strand_id
1 'polypeptide(L)'
;ISTKPGDKVMVVMYYIISSYNQKFENVFLNKVFPVVREYRDPSDEIHILNQEAIKEMRILRPRMSNKDNTWTYIMMGDPFIENANYLITKPFIQKYGEENVDKVIKEIGWSGNFKRGQISYLFEEVDLTVFQ
;
A
#
# COMPACT_ATOMS: atom_id res chain seq x y z
N ILE A 1 8.18 -9.67 -11.89
CA ILE A 1 9.37 -9.03 -12.50
C ILE A 1 10.19 -8.38 -11.40
N SER A 2 11.47 -8.70 -11.34
CA SER A 2 12.37 -8.08 -10.37
C SER A 2 12.74 -6.67 -10.78
N THR A 3 12.93 -5.81 -9.78
CA THR A 3 13.50 -4.49 -9.98
C THR A 3 14.95 -4.64 -10.47
N LYS A 4 15.38 -3.75 -11.33
CA LYS A 4 16.76 -3.67 -11.85
C LYS A 4 17.28 -2.24 -11.67
N PRO A 5 18.60 -2.02 -11.78
CA PRO A 5 19.19 -0.69 -11.61
C PRO A 5 18.47 0.37 -12.42
N GLY A 6 18.15 1.49 -11.80
CA GLY A 6 17.40 2.59 -12.39
C GLY A 6 15.89 2.51 -12.19
N ASP A 7 15.35 1.34 -11.87
CA ASP A 7 13.93 1.21 -11.55
C ASP A 7 13.61 1.84 -10.21
N LYS A 8 12.40 2.37 -10.09
CA LYS A 8 11.91 2.96 -8.84
C LYS A 8 11.13 1.93 -8.04
N VAL A 9 11.25 2.02 -6.73
CA VAL A 9 10.52 1.17 -5.78
C VAL A 9 9.79 2.06 -4.80
N MET A 10 8.47 1.87 -4.66
CA MET A 10 7.69 2.58 -3.65
C MET A 10 7.59 1.71 -2.40
N VAL A 11 7.79 2.34 -1.25
CA VAL A 11 7.67 1.69 0.06
C VAL A 11 6.73 2.50 0.93
N VAL A 12 5.71 1.86 1.46
CA VAL A 12 4.79 2.49 2.43
C VAL A 12 4.93 1.73 3.74
N MET A 13 5.27 2.44 4.81
CA MET A 13 5.43 1.86 6.14
C MET A 13 4.23 2.18 7.01
N TYR A 14 3.71 1.15 7.69
CA TYR A 14 2.60 1.25 8.63
C TYR A 14 3.09 0.82 10.01
N TYR A 15 3.10 1.75 10.95
CA TYR A 15 3.51 1.46 12.34
C TYR A 15 2.27 1.12 13.15
N ILE A 16 2.00 -0.17 13.27
CA ILE A 16 0.76 -0.67 13.85
C ILE A 16 0.90 -0.88 15.35
N ILE A 17 -0.10 -0.44 16.12
CA ILE A 17 -0.16 -0.66 17.56
C ILE A 17 -0.23 -2.17 17.82
N SER A 18 0.53 -2.65 18.80
CA SER A 18 0.73 -4.07 19.07
C SER A 18 -0.56 -4.89 19.15
N SER A 19 -1.61 -4.36 19.77
CA SER A 19 -2.88 -5.08 19.94
C SER A 19 -3.68 -5.20 18.64
N TYR A 20 -3.26 -4.56 17.55
CA TYR A 20 -3.99 -4.51 16.28
C TYR A 20 -3.28 -5.14 15.09
N ASN A 21 -2.11 -5.74 15.30
CA ASN A 21 -1.33 -6.26 14.18
C ASN A 21 -2.08 -7.30 13.33
N GLN A 22 -2.71 -8.28 13.96
CA GLN A 22 -3.49 -9.29 13.22
C GLN A 22 -4.74 -8.69 12.59
N LYS A 23 -5.39 -7.76 13.28
CA LYS A 23 -6.55 -7.06 12.75
C LYS A 23 -6.18 -6.20 11.53
N PHE A 24 -5.01 -5.58 11.54
CA PHE A 24 -4.52 -4.82 10.41
C PHE A 24 -4.42 -5.68 9.15
N GLU A 25 -3.80 -6.86 9.25
CA GLU A 25 -3.71 -7.78 8.10
C GLU A 25 -5.09 -8.16 7.59
N ASN A 26 -6.00 -8.51 8.48
CA ASN A 26 -7.36 -8.90 8.11
C ASN A 26 -8.09 -7.76 7.40
N VAL A 27 -8.00 -6.54 7.93
CA VAL A 27 -8.62 -5.37 7.31
C VAL A 27 -7.99 -5.09 5.96
N PHE A 28 -6.67 -5.12 5.85
CA PHE A 28 -5.99 -4.89 4.58
C PHE A 28 -6.39 -5.92 3.53
N LEU A 29 -6.30 -7.19 3.86
CA LEU A 29 -6.52 -8.27 2.89
C LEU A 29 -7.98 -8.43 2.49
N ASN A 30 -8.91 -8.19 3.40
CA ASN A 30 -10.31 -8.50 3.19
C ASN A 30 -11.21 -7.27 2.96
N LYS A 31 -10.77 -6.08 3.35
CA LYS A 31 -11.59 -4.88 3.30
C LYS A 31 -11.00 -3.73 2.50
N VAL A 32 -9.68 -3.65 2.38
CA VAL A 32 -9.01 -2.57 1.65
C VAL A 32 -8.55 -3.05 0.27
N PHE A 33 -7.75 -4.07 0.22
CA PHE A 33 -7.17 -4.54 -1.03
C PHE A 33 -8.22 -4.98 -2.06
N PRO A 34 -9.30 -5.67 -1.70
CA PRO A 34 -10.35 -6.02 -2.67
C PRO A 34 -10.99 -4.78 -3.31
N VAL A 35 -11.19 -3.70 -2.57
CA VAL A 35 -11.73 -2.45 -3.10
C VAL A 35 -10.77 -1.82 -4.11
N VAL A 36 -9.47 -1.82 -3.78
CA VAL A 36 -8.44 -1.34 -4.70
C VAL A 36 -8.40 -2.18 -5.97
N ARG A 37 -8.48 -3.48 -5.84
CA ARG A 37 -8.41 -4.41 -6.97
C ARG A 37 -9.61 -4.29 -7.90
N GLU A 38 -10.78 -4.00 -7.37
CA GLU A 38 -12.02 -3.84 -8.14
C GLU A 38 -12.15 -2.47 -8.81
N TYR A 39 -11.34 -1.51 -8.40
CA TYR A 39 -11.41 -0.16 -8.94
C TYR A 39 -11.15 -0.14 -10.44
N ARG A 40 -12.01 0.57 -11.17
CA ARG A 40 -11.81 0.85 -12.57
C ARG A 40 -11.71 2.35 -12.80
N ASP A 41 -10.52 2.79 -13.22
CA ASP A 41 -10.31 4.19 -13.57
C ASP A 41 -11.10 4.54 -14.83
N PRO A 42 -11.68 5.75 -14.93
CA PRO A 42 -12.35 6.20 -16.15
C PRO A 42 -11.45 6.25 -17.38
N SER A 43 -10.15 6.45 -17.20
CA SER A 43 -9.17 6.37 -18.26
C SER A 43 -8.73 4.91 -18.46
N ASP A 44 -8.93 4.37 -19.67
CA ASP A 44 -8.49 3.01 -19.99
C ASP A 44 -6.98 2.86 -19.82
N GLU A 45 -6.21 3.88 -20.20
CA GLU A 45 -4.75 3.89 -20.05
C GLU A 45 -4.34 3.76 -18.58
N ILE A 46 -4.92 4.58 -17.71
CA ILE A 46 -4.63 4.53 -16.27
C ILE A 46 -5.10 3.19 -15.67
N HIS A 47 -6.23 2.67 -16.13
CA HIS A 47 -6.74 1.38 -15.64
C HIS A 47 -5.72 0.26 -15.92
N ILE A 48 -5.14 0.23 -17.11
CA ILE A 48 -4.11 -0.77 -17.46
C ILE A 48 -2.90 -0.63 -16.54
N LEU A 49 -2.43 0.61 -16.29
CA LEU A 49 -1.33 0.85 -15.37
C LEU A 49 -1.65 0.40 -13.94
N ASN A 50 -2.88 0.64 -13.50
CA ASN A 50 -3.34 0.20 -12.19
C ASN A 50 -3.31 -1.34 -12.06
N GLN A 51 -3.69 -2.05 -13.11
CA GLN A 51 -3.63 -3.51 -13.12
C GLN A 51 -2.19 -4.02 -13.03
N GLU A 52 -1.26 -3.36 -13.72
CA GLU A 52 0.15 -3.69 -13.62
C GLU A 52 0.69 -3.43 -12.21
N ALA A 53 0.34 -2.29 -11.62
CA ALA A 53 0.75 -1.93 -10.26
C ALA A 53 0.27 -2.97 -9.24
N ILE A 54 -0.97 -3.43 -9.36
CA ILE A 54 -1.52 -4.44 -8.46
C ILE A 54 -0.73 -5.75 -8.52
N LYS A 55 -0.30 -6.17 -9.71
CA LYS A 55 0.50 -7.39 -9.87
C LYS A 55 1.87 -7.29 -9.20
N GLU A 56 2.41 -6.08 -9.09
CA GLU A 56 3.75 -5.83 -8.54
C GLU A 56 3.70 -5.35 -7.09
N MET A 57 2.51 -5.36 -6.46
CA MET A 57 2.36 -4.99 -5.05
C MET A 57 2.66 -6.18 -4.16
N ARG A 58 3.37 -5.90 -3.06
CA ARG A 58 3.65 -6.89 -2.01
C ARG A 58 3.42 -6.27 -0.65
N ILE A 59 2.95 -7.09 0.29
CA ILE A 59 2.84 -6.75 1.69
C ILE A 59 3.85 -7.60 2.47
N LEU A 60 4.65 -6.94 3.29
CA LEU A 60 5.63 -7.62 4.13
C LEU A 60 5.20 -7.56 5.59
N ARG A 61 5.10 -8.72 6.22
CA ARG A 61 4.74 -8.87 7.62
C ARG A 61 6.00 -8.83 8.48
N PRO A 62 6.00 -8.06 9.58
CA PRO A 62 7.15 -8.05 10.49
C PRO A 62 7.27 -9.38 11.24
N ARG A 63 8.51 -9.78 11.48
CA ARG A 63 8.82 -10.99 12.26
C ARG A 63 8.93 -10.71 13.75
N MET A 64 9.14 -9.45 14.12
CA MET A 64 9.27 -9.02 15.52
C MET A 64 8.75 -7.61 15.69
N SER A 65 8.40 -7.26 16.90
CA SER A 65 7.98 -5.90 17.23
C SER A 65 9.18 -4.97 17.32
N ASN A 66 8.91 -3.68 17.14
CA ASN A 66 9.88 -2.62 17.40
C ASN A 66 10.06 -2.41 18.91
N LYS A 67 11.07 -1.62 19.28
CA LYS A 67 11.34 -1.33 20.70
C LYS A 67 10.19 -0.65 21.42
N ASP A 68 9.37 0.10 20.69
CA ASP A 68 8.20 0.80 21.24
C ASP A 68 6.92 -0.04 21.18
N ASN A 69 7.04 -1.34 20.92
CA ASN A 69 5.94 -2.30 20.79
C ASN A 69 5.01 -2.07 19.60
N THR A 70 5.43 -1.26 18.63
CA THR A 70 4.72 -1.21 17.35
C THR A 70 5.23 -2.33 16.44
N TRP A 71 4.43 -2.64 15.41
CA TRP A 71 4.78 -3.61 14.37
C TRP A 71 4.84 -2.88 13.04
N THR A 72 5.96 -2.96 12.34
CA THR A 72 6.13 -2.27 11.06
C THR A 72 5.75 -3.19 9.91
N TYR A 73 4.60 -2.94 9.31
CA TYR A 73 4.22 -3.56 8.03
C TYR A 73 4.72 -2.70 6.89
N ILE A 74 5.07 -3.34 5.79
CA ILE A 74 5.56 -2.64 4.59
C ILE A 74 4.72 -3.08 3.39
N MET A 75 4.17 -2.11 2.67
CA MET A 75 3.61 -2.33 1.34
C MET A 75 4.62 -1.83 0.32
N MET A 76 4.92 -2.65 -0.67
CA MET A 76 5.87 -2.30 -1.73
C MET A 76 5.20 -2.30 -3.10
N GLY A 77 5.52 -1.27 -3.89
CA GLY A 77 5.33 -1.32 -5.34
C GLY A 77 6.70 -1.54 -5.96
N ASP A 78 6.98 -2.74 -6.45
CA ASP A 78 8.30 -3.17 -6.87
C ASP A 78 8.23 -3.94 -8.20
N PRO A 79 8.47 -3.29 -9.35
CA PRO A 79 8.81 -1.87 -9.51
C PRO A 79 7.60 -0.95 -9.31
N PHE A 80 7.88 0.33 -9.05
CA PHE A 80 6.85 1.38 -9.03
C PHE A 80 6.38 1.66 -10.47
N ILE A 81 5.08 1.62 -10.67
CA ILE A 81 4.47 1.89 -11.98
C ILE A 81 4.06 3.36 -12.03
N GLU A 82 4.77 4.14 -12.82
CA GLU A 82 4.52 5.58 -12.94
C GLU A 82 3.11 5.83 -13.49
N ASN A 83 2.44 6.84 -12.96
CA ASN A 83 1.07 7.24 -13.29
C ASN A 83 -0.02 6.27 -12.84
N ALA A 84 0.31 5.14 -12.25
CA ALA A 84 -0.69 4.28 -11.61
C ALA A 84 -1.19 4.94 -10.32
N ASN A 85 -2.41 4.60 -9.92
CA ASN A 85 -2.97 5.07 -8.66
C ASN A 85 -2.57 4.12 -7.52
N TYR A 86 -1.87 4.66 -6.52
CA TYR A 86 -1.48 3.92 -5.33
C TYR A 86 -2.26 4.33 -4.07
N LEU A 87 -3.23 5.25 -4.21
CA LEU A 87 -4.04 5.72 -3.09
C LEU A 87 -5.36 4.97 -3.02
N ILE A 88 -5.88 4.80 -1.82
CA ILE A 88 -7.17 4.12 -1.63
C ILE A 88 -8.37 5.05 -1.85
N THR A 89 -8.15 6.36 -1.91
CA THR A 89 -9.22 7.35 -1.97
C THR A 89 -10.15 7.15 -3.17
N LYS A 90 -9.60 7.11 -4.38
CA LYS A 90 -10.41 6.91 -5.59
C LYS A 90 -11.17 5.59 -5.61
N PRO A 91 -10.54 4.45 -5.28
CA PRO A 91 -11.27 3.19 -5.17
C PRO A 91 -12.43 3.25 -4.18
N PHE A 92 -12.22 3.85 -3.02
CA PHE A 92 -13.27 3.94 -2.00
C PHE A 92 -14.39 4.90 -2.40
N ILE A 93 -14.06 6.01 -3.06
CA ILE A 93 -15.07 6.92 -3.62
C ILE A 93 -15.94 6.19 -4.64
N GLN A 94 -15.33 5.43 -5.54
CA GLN A 94 -16.07 4.70 -6.57
C GLN A 94 -17.04 3.69 -5.96
N LYS A 95 -16.62 2.96 -4.92
CA LYS A 95 -17.44 1.91 -4.32
C LYS A 95 -18.51 2.45 -3.39
N TYR A 96 -18.19 3.46 -2.58
CA TYR A 96 -19.05 3.88 -1.46
C TYR A 96 -19.65 5.29 -1.62
N GLY A 97 -19.15 6.09 -2.57
CA GLY A 97 -19.52 7.49 -2.72
C GLY A 97 -18.64 8.42 -1.90
N GLU A 98 -18.36 9.59 -2.44
CA GLU A 98 -17.43 10.55 -1.83
C GLU A 98 -17.81 10.93 -0.40
N GLU A 99 -19.10 11.15 -0.15
CA GLU A 99 -19.61 11.55 1.16
C GLU A 99 -19.48 10.46 2.23
N ASN A 100 -19.29 9.21 1.83
CA ASN A 100 -19.22 8.07 2.76
C ASN A 100 -17.81 7.56 3.03
N VAL A 101 -16.80 8.04 2.30
CA VAL A 101 -15.44 7.48 2.36
C VAL A 101 -14.86 7.52 3.77
N ASP A 102 -14.90 8.68 4.43
CA ASP A 102 -14.30 8.81 5.76
C ASP A 102 -15.01 7.92 6.79
N LYS A 103 -16.32 7.82 6.69
CA LYS A 103 -17.13 6.97 7.54
C LYS A 103 -16.74 5.49 7.36
N VAL A 104 -16.65 5.03 6.11
CA VAL A 104 -16.31 3.63 5.80
C VAL A 104 -14.91 3.30 6.26
N ILE A 105 -13.93 4.15 5.97
CA ILE A 105 -12.54 3.94 6.38
C ILE A 105 -12.44 3.79 7.91
N LYS A 106 -13.19 4.61 8.64
CA LYS A 106 -13.25 4.52 10.09
C LYS A 106 -13.94 3.24 10.56
N GLU A 107 -15.08 2.88 9.96
CA GLU A 107 -15.85 1.69 10.33
C GLU A 107 -15.08 0.39 10.11
N ILE A 108 -14.31 0.28 9.04
CA ILE A 108 -13.49 -0.93 8.79
C ILE A 108 -12.26 -1.00 9.67
N GLY A 109 -11.94 0.07 10.42
CA GLY A 109 -10.81 0.11 11.33
C GLY A 109 -9.48 0.38 10.67
N TRP A 110 -9.47 0.97 9.49
CA TRP A 110 -8.23 1.22 8.76
C TRP A 110 -7.36 2.30 9.40
N SER A 111 -7.95 3.43 9.76
CA SER A 111 -7.17 4.61 10.17
C SER A 111 -6.85 4.71 11.67
N GLY A 112 -7.53 3.98 12.53
CA GLY A 112 -7.37 4.11 13.99
C GLY A 112 -6.20 3.33 14.59
N ASN A 113 -5.51 2.54 13.79
CA ASN A 113 -4.53 1.57 14.27
C ASN A 113 -3.08 1.97 14.03
N PHE A 114 -2.84 3.14 13.44
CA PHE A 114 -1.50 3.61 13.14
C PHE A 114 -1.00 4.53 14.23
N LYS A 115 0.14 4.21 14.82
CA LYS A 115 0.74 5.09 15.85
C LYS A 115 1.24 6.40 15.25
N ARG A 116 1.77 6.37 14.02
CA ARG A 116 2.39 7.51 13.33
C ARG A 116 1.78 7.78 11.97
N GLY A 117 0.63 7.20 11.66
CA GLY A 117 0.10 7.22 10.31
C GLY A 117 0.98 6.38 9.37
N GLN A 118 0.69 6.47 8.09
CA GLN A 118 1.50 5.79 7.08
C GLN A 118 2.55 6.75 6.52
N ILE A 119 3.75 6.22 6.25
CA ILE A 119 4.86 7.00 5.71
C ILE A 119 5.27 6.36 4.39
N SER A 120 5.25 7.17 3.32
CA SER A 120 5.54 6.69 1.95
C SER A 120 6.89 7.21 1.48
N TYR A 121 7.65 6.35 0.83
CA TYR A 121 8.94 6.67 0.23
C TYR A 121 9.01 6.17 -1.20
N LEU A 122 9.70 6.91 -2.05
CA LEU A 122 10.04 6.45 -3.39
C LEU A 122 11.56 6.32 -3.47
N PHE A 123 12.02 5.13 -3.82
CA PHE A 123 13.44 4.80 -3.94
C PHE A 123 13.78 4.45 -5.38
N GLU A 124 15.06 4.56 -5.71
CA GLU A 124 15.59 4.11 -6.98
C GLU A 124 16.68 3.05 -6.70
N GLU A 125 16.66 1.96 -7.47
CA GLU A 125 17.65 0.92 -7.28
C GLU A 125 19.02 1.37 -7.77
N VAL A 126 20.06 1.15 -6.93
CA VAL A 126 21.44 1.50 -7.24
C VAL A 126 22.12 0.30 -7.91
N ASP A 127 22.89 0.58 -8.95
CA ASP A 127 23.68 -0.45 -9.61
C ASP A 127 24.94 -0.78 -8.77
N LEU A 128 24.90 -1.90 -8.08
CA LEU A 128 26.01 -2.33 -7.22
C LEU A 128 27.21 -2.88 -8.00
N THR A 129 27.05 -3.17 -9.28
CA THR A 129 28.15 -3.74 -10.07
C THR A 129 29.30 -2.76 -10.26
N VAL A 130 29.03 -1.44 -10.18
CA VAL A 130 30.07 -0.41 -10.27
C VAL A 130 31.03 -0.40 -9.06
N PHE A 131 30.67 -1.10 -7.98
CA PHE A 131 31.45 -1.15 -6.74
C PHE A 131 32.17 -2.50 -6.53
N GLN A 132 32.10 -3.39 -7.50
CA GLN A 132 32.69 -4.72 -7.42
C GLN A 132 34.06 -4.81 -8.08
#